data_7243d348ce05ae6536aa74bc2ad3aa22
#
_entry.id   7243d348ce05ae6536aa74bc2ad3aa22
#
_cell.length_a   1.000
_cell.length_b   1.000
_cell.length_c   1.000
_cell.angle_alpha   90.00
_cell.angle_beta   90.00
_cell.angle_gamma   90.00
#
_symmetry.space_group_name_H-M   'P 1'
#
loop_
_entity.id
_entity.type
_entity.pdbx_description
1 polymer ?
#
loop_
_entity_poly.entity_id
_entity_poly.type
_entity_poly.pdbx_seq_one_letter_code
_entity_poly.pdbx_strand_id
1 'polypeptide(L)'
;MSFDELLDRVWGYDFEVTMHDWLLVLKDYRTRKRIVFHNSLPNDIQNFIDLNNPILMGYNNNGYDKYILKAILNGYTPEEVKEVNDWIIGGNNGWELDLGYTKVPTQIDLINCIIPRKSLKELEGNLGLNITESTVDFNIQTKWTKEEYDEMLYYCDHDVEALFPIFDMLMTRFKSKYIIAKLGKIDYEYALSLTDANLTATMLNAERQEHNDPFKYIYPEQIQKEKIPKKALDYFDDLIEHNDLNYKIEAPCLDMKTINFQIGIGGGHGFIKNGVYSYDRGDMIRCE
;
A
#
# COMPACT_ATOMS: atom_id res chain seq x y z
N MET A 1 -11.87 20.64 13.95
CA MET A 1 -10.75 19.82 14.41
C MET A 1 -9.45 20.39 13.86
N SER A 2 -8.47 20.63 14.69
CA SER A 2 -7.10 21.04 14.30
C SER A 2 -6.32 19.82 13.77
N PHE A 3 -5.17 20.07 13.14
CA PHE A 3 -4.30 18.97 12.73
C PHE A 3 -3.71 18.22 13.93
N ASP A 4 -3.45 18.92 15.04
CA ASP A 4 -2.97 18.28 16.27
C ASP A 4 -4.03 17.41 16.92
N GLU A 5 -5.28 17.87 17.02
CA GLU A 5 -6.40 17.03 17.49
C GLU A 5 -6.62 15.79 16.61
N LEU A 6 -6.31 15.87 15.31
CA LEU A 6 -6.35 14.71 14.43
C LEU A 6 -5.22 13.73 14.76
N LEU A 7 -4.00 14.23 15.02
CA LEU A 7 -2.86 13.39 15.40
C LEU A 7 -3.05 12.72 16.77
N ASP A 8 -3.82 13.31 17.67
CA ASP A 8 -4.15 12.72 18.99
C ASP A 8 -5.03 11.47 18.87
N ARG A 9 -5.60 11.21 17.69
CA ARG A 9 -6.41 10.03 17.38
C ARG A 9 -5.67 8.98 16.56
N VAL A 10 -4.42 9.23 16.16
CA VAL A 10 -3.65 8.29 15.35
C VAL A 10 -3.07 7.18 16.23
N TRP A 11 -3.36 5.94 15.85
CA TRP A 11 -2.83 4.74 16.46
C TRP A 11 -2.15 3.89 15.38
N GLY A 12 -0.89 3.58 15.56
CA GLY A 12 -0.21 2.55 14.78
C GLY A 12 -0.76 1.18 15.16
N TYR A 13 -0.97 0.31 14.18
CA TYR A 13 -1.47 -1.04 14.45
C TYR A 13 -0.94 -2.06 13.44
N ASP A 14 -0.91 -3.31 13.87
CA ASP A 14 -0.53 -4.45 13.06
C ASP A 14 -1.14 -5.73 13.63
N PHE A 15 -1.30 -6.76 12.78
CA PHE A 15 -1.85 -8.06 13.13
C PHE A 15 -0.88 -9.19 12.84
N GLU A 16 -0.85 -10.18 13.77
CA GLU A 16 -0.25 -11.47 13.55
C GLU A 16 -1.32 -12.57 13.63
N VAL A 17 -1.35 -13.46 12.65
CA VAL A 17 -2.41 -14.48 12.53
C VAL A 17 -1.80 -15.85 12.27
N THR A 18 -2.14 -16.81 13.12
CA THR A 18 -1.87 -18.24 12.94
C THR A 18 -3.17 -19.05 13.03
N MET A 19 -3.11 -20.38 12.96
CA MET A 19 -4.31 -21.22 12.93
C MET A 19 -5.28 -20.99 14.09
N HIS A 20 -4.77 -20.86 15.30
CA HIS A 20 -5.61 -20.79 16.52
C HIS A 20 -5.40 -19.50 17.33
N ASP A 21 -4.54 -18.62 16.85
CA ASP A 21 -4.23 -17.38 17.54
C ASP A 21 -4.13 -16.22 16.57
N TRP A 22 -4.67 -15.10 17.00
CA TRP A 22 -4.39 -13.80 16.40
C TRP A 22 -3.99 -12.80 17.48
N LEU A 23 -3.15 -11.90 17.12
CA LEU A 23 -2.63 -10.83 17.96
C LEU A 23 -2.85 -9.49 17.24
N LEU A 24 -3.38 -8.50 17.95
CA LEU A 24 -3.44 -7.11 17.53
C LEU A 24 -2.64 -6.27 18.51
N VAL A 25 -1.66 -5.56 17.99
CA VAL A 25 -0.94 -4.53 18.74
C VAL A 25 -1.38 -3.16 18.24
N LEU A 26 -1.74 -2.29 19.17
CA LEU A 26 -2.05 -0.89 18.92
C LEU A 26 -1.12 -0.01 19.74
N LYS A 27 -0.56 1.05 19.13
CA LYS A 27 0.21 2.06 19.84
C LYS A 27 -0.26 3.46 19.50
N ASP A 28 -0.54 4.24 20.53
CA ASP A 28 -0.84 5.67 20.38
C ASP A 28 0.35 6.43 19.82
N TYR A 29 0.15 7.22 18.76
CA TYR A 29 1.22 7.96 18.10
C TYR A 29 1.91 8.97 19.01
N ARG A 30 1.17 9.66 19.89
CA ARG A 30 1.72 10.72 20.75
C ARG A 30 2.42 10.17 22.00
N THR A 31 1.73 9.27 22.68
CA THR A 31 2.14 8.79 24.01
C THR A 31 2.93 7.48 23.97
N ARG A 32 2.91 6.78 22.83
CA ARG A 32 3.44 5.43 22.66
C ARG A 32 2.79 4.39 23.59
N LYS A 33 1.65 4.74 24.18
CA LYS A 33 0.88 3.79 24.99
C LYS A 33 0.46 2.62 24.13
N ARG A 34 0.82 1.42 24.56
CA ARG A 34 0.49 0.16 23.91
C ARG A 34 -0.80 -0.44 24.47
N ILE A 35 -1.62 -0.98 23.59
CA ILE A 35 -2.76 -1.84 23.90
C ILE A 35 -2.60 -3.11 23.06
N VAL A 36 -2.90 -4.26 23.66
CA VAL A 36 -2.75 -5.57 23.02
C VAL A 36 -4.07 -6.32 23.17
N PHE A 37 -4.54 -6.91 22.08
CA PHE A 37 -5.64 -7.85 22.04
C PHE A 37 -5.14 -9.19 21.49
N HIS A 38 -5.39 -10.27 22.21
CA HIS A 38 -5.06 -11.63 21.80
C HIS A 38 -6.30 -12.50 21.96
N ASN A 39 -6.82 -13.02 20.85
CA ASN A 39 -8.05 -13.82 20.81
C ASN A 39 -9.20 -13.20 21.63
N SER A 40 -9.22 -11.88 21.71
CA SER A 40 -10.17 -11.13 22.54
C SER A 40 -11.58 -11.13 21.93
N LEU A 41 -12.58 -10.84 22.74
CA LEU A 41 -13.93 -10.72 22.23
C LEU A 41 -14.08 -9.48 21.32
N PRO A 42 -14.93 -9.55 20.28
CA PRO A 42 -15.19 -8.40 19.41
C PRO A 42 -15.58 -7.13 20.16
N ASN A 43 -16.35 -7.27 21.24
CA ASN A 43 -16.77 -6.15 22.06
C ASN A 43 -15.62 -5.44 22.78
N ASP A 44 -14.52 -6.11 23.09
CA ASP A 44 -13.37 -5.47 23.75
C ASP A 44 -12.69 -4.50 22.77
N ILE A 45 -12.53 -4.92 21.50
CA ILE A 45 -11.99 -4.07 20.45
C ILE A 45 -12.99 -2.96 20.09
N GLN A 46 -14.29 -3.27 20.00
CA GLN A 46 -15.32 -2.27 19.73
C GLN A 46 -15.35 -1.20 20.81
N ASN A 47 -15.26 -1.57 22.08
CA ASN A 47 -15.19 -0.63 23.20
C ASN A 47 -13.95 0.28 23.10
N PHE A 48 -12.80 -0.25 22.68
CA PHE A 48 -11.61 0.55 22.42
C PHE A 48 -11.87 1.57 21.28
N ILE A 49 -12.50 1.12 20.19
CA ILE A 49 -12.83 1.97 19.04
C ILE A 49 -13.79 3.09 19.45
N ASP A 50 -14.85 2.76 20.17
CA ASP A 50 -15.88 3.72 20.59
C ASP A 50 -15.33 4.76 21.59
N LEU A 51 -14.45 4.34 22.48
CA LEU A 51 -13.85 5.22 23.49
C LEU A 51 -12.80 6.18 22.89
N ASN A 52 -11.97 5.70 21.96
CA ASN A 52 -10.83 6.46 21.47
C ASN A 52 -11.09 7.10 20.10
N ASN A 53 -12.13 6.66 19.38
CA ASN A 53 -12.42 7.09 18.00
C ASN A 53 -11.14 7.16 17.15
N PRO A 54 -10.37 6.04 17.03
CA PRO A 54 -9.02 6.05 16.49
C PRO A 54 -9.01 6.25 14.99
N ILE A 55 -7.90 6.81 14.50
CA ILE A 55 -7.47 6.72 13.10
C ILE A 55 -6.36 5.68 13.08
N LEU A 56 -6.59 4.55 12.43
CA LEU A 56 -5.68 3.43 12.42
C LEU A 56 -4.63 3.57 11.32
N MET A 57 -3.37 3.54 11.69
CA MET A 57 -2.23 3.68 10.79
C MET A 57 -1.46 2.37 10.71
N GLY A 58 -1.28 1.86 9.50
CA GLY A 58 -0.54 0.63 9.24
C GLY A 58 0.25 0.70 7.95
N TYR A 59 0.85 -0.42 7.57
CA TYR A 59 1.59 -0.59 6.33
C TYR A 59 0.92 -1.65 5.47
N ASN A 60 0.37 -1.26 4.32
CA ASN A 60 -0.50 -2.11 3.48
C ASN A 60 -1.81 -2.56 4.17
N ASN A 61 -2.19 -1.86 5.21
CA ASN A 61 -3.35 -2.19 6.03
C ASN A 61 -4.68 -2.12 5.25
N ASN A 62 -4.80 -1.31 4.21
CA ASN A 62 -5.95 -1.32 3.31
C ASN A 62 -6.06 -2.62 2.49
N GLY A 63 -4.95 -3.30 2.27
CA GLY A 63 -4.89 -4.59 1.58
C GLY A 63 -5.08 -5.80 2.50
N TYR A 64 -4.77 -5.67 3.79
CA TYR A 64 -4.71 -6.80 4.71
C TYR A 64 -5.38 -6.51 6.07
N ASP A 65 -4.75 -5.78 6.98
CA ASP A 65 -5.14 -5.65 8.40
C ASP A 65 -6.58 -5.17 8.59
N LYS A 66 -7.06 -4.29 7.72
CA LYS A 66 -8.43 -3.81 7.73
C LYS A 66 -9.45 -4.95 7.60
N TYR A 67 -9.14 -5.98 6.83
CA TYR A 67 -10.03 -7.11 6.62
C TYR A 67 -9.95 -8.10 7.77
N ILE A 68 -8.76 -8.31 8.34
CA ILE A 68 -8.58 -9.08 9.58
C ILE A 68 -9.38 -8.43 10.71
N LEU A 69 -9.22 -7.12 10.93
CA LEU A 69 -10.01 -6.38 11.92
C LEU A 69 -11.52 -6.54 11.68
N LYS A 70 -11.95 -6.44 10.42
CA LYS A 70 -13.36 -6.56 10.05
C LYS A 70 -13.92 -7.95 10.36
N ALA A 71 -13.17 -9.02 10.08
CA ALA A 71 -13.55 -10.38 10.41
C ALA A 71 -13.71 -10.56 11.92
N ILE A 72 -12.75 -10.09 12.72
CA ILE A 72 -12.78 -10.18 14.18
C ILE A 72 -13.99 -9.41 14.74
N LEU A 73 -14.23 -8.19 14.27
CA LEU A 73 -15.38 -7.39 14.73
C LEU A 73 -16.74 -8.01 14.36
N ASN A 74 -16.80 -8.86 13.34
CA ASN A 74 -17.99 -9.65 12.99
C ASN A 74 -18.07 -10.99 13.74
N GLY A 75 -17.17 -11.25 14.69
CA GLY A 75 -17.23 -12.40 15.58
C GLY A 75 -16.64 -13.69 15.01
N TYR A 76 -15.77 -13.59 14.01
CA TYR A 76 -15.06 -14.74 13.44
C TYR A 76 -14.17 -15.38 14.52
N THR A 77 -14.14 -16.70 14.54
CA THR A 77 -13.19 -17.47 15.38
C THR A 77 -11.76 -17.29 14.85
N PRO A 78 -10.72 -17.59 15.66
CA PRO A 78 -9.33 -17.53 15.20
C PRO A 78 -9.09 -18.32 13.91
N GLU A 79 -9.70 -19.50 13.77
CA GLU A 79 -9.61 -20.35 12.59
C GLU A 79 -10.23 -19.68 11.34
N GLU A 80 -11.39 -19.04 11.49
CA GLU A 80 -12.05 -18.28 10.40
C GLU A 80 -11.24 -17.02 10.06
N VAL A 81 -10.62 -16.37 11.03
CA VAL A 81 -9.69 -15.26 10.80
C VAL A 81 -8.47 -15.74 10.00
N LYS A 82 -7.96 -16.94 10.30
CA LYS A 82 -6.87 -17.57 9.52
C LYS A 82 -7.29 -17.86 8.09
N GLU A 83 -8.52 -18.28 7.83
CA GLU A 83 -9.03 -18.47 6.47
C GLU A 83 -9.03 -17.15 5.69
N VAL A 84 -9.44 -16.03 6.32
CA VAL A 84 -9.38 -14.69 5.73
C VAL A 84 -7.93 -14.30 5.43
N ASN A 85 -7.02 -14.54 6.38
CA ASN A 85 -5.59 -14.32 6.21
C ASN A 85 -5.05 -15.08 4.99
N ASP A 86 -5.31 -16.39 4.91
CA ASP A 86 -4.79 -17.27 3.86
C ASP A 86 -5.35 -16.91 2.48
N TRP A 87 -6.62 -16.48 2.44
CA TRP A 87 -7.21 -15.94 1.21
C TRP A 87 -6.42 -14.74 0.68
N ILE A 88 -6.13 -13.76 1.56
CA ILE A 88 -5.46 -12.53 1.16
C ILE A 88 -3.98 -12.80 0.82
N ILE A 89 -3.27 -13.57 1.65
CA ILE A 89 -1.85 -13.92 1.40
C ILE A 89 -1.71 -14.79 0.15
N GLY A 90 -2.73 -15.58 -0.20
CA GLY A 90 -2.82 -16.35 -1.44
C GLY A 90 -2.93 -15.49 -2.70
N GLY A 91 -2.95 -14.16 -2.57
CA GLY A 91 -2.97 -13.20 -3.68
C GLY A 91 -4.38 -12.73 -4.09
N ASN A 92 -5.40 -13.07 -3.32
CA ASN A 92 -6.76 -12.61 -3.55
C ASN A 92 -7.02 -11.29 -2.81
N ASN A 93 -8.09 -10.60 -3.19
CA ASN A 93 -8.42 -9.33 -2.56
C ASN A 93 -9.37 -9.52 -1.38
N GLY A 94 -9.09 -8.87 -0.25
CA GLY A 94 -9.95 -8.93 0.92
C GLY A 94 -11.35 -8.32 0.70
N TRP A 95 -11.52 -7.42 -0.28
CA TRP A 95 -12.83 -6.85 -0.63
C TRP A 95 -13.76 -7.85 -1.35
N GLU A 96 -13.25 -8.97 -1.84
CA GLU A 96 -14.04 -10.05 -2.45
C GLU A 96 -14.73 -10.93 -1.40
N LEU A 97 -14.29 -10.83 -0.14
CA LEU A 97 -14.90 -11.56 0.98
C LEU A 97 -16.14 -10.85 1.49
N ASP A 98 -17.20 -11.59 1.71
CA ASP A 98 -18.40 -11.08 2.39
C ASP A 98 -18.17 -11.09 3.93
N LEU A 99 -17.47 -10.09 4.41
CA LEU A 99 -17.18 -9.91 5.84
C LEU A 99 -18.27 -9.08 6.57
N GLY A 100 -19.48 -8.97 6.00
CA GLY A 100 -20.54 -8.20 6.61
C GLY A 100 -20.36 -6.67 6.51
N TYR A 101 -21.22 -5.92 7.21
CA TYR A 101 -21.29 -4.45 7.11
C TYR A 101 -20.61 -3.70 8.27
N THR A 102 -19.87 -4.36 9.13
CA THR A 102 -19.20 -3.71 10.26
C THR A 102 -18.26 -2.61 9.77
N LYS A 103 -18.47 -1.42 10.32
CA LYS A 103 -17.64 -0.26 9.99
C LYS A 103 -16.33 -0.35 10.78
N VAL A 104 -15.22 -0.28 10.09
CA VAL A 104 -13.90 -0.15 10.70
C VAL A 104 -13.49 1.33 10.78
N PRO A 105 -12.61 1.71 11.72
CA PRO A 105 -12.08 3.06 11.83
C PRO A 105 -11.43 3.55 10.53
N THR A 106 -11.28 4.87 10.40
CA THR A 106 -10.52 5.49 9.30
C THR A 106 -9.10 4.95 9.26
N GLN A 107 -8.63 4.65 8.05
CA GLN A 107 -7.31 4.05 7.82
C GLN A 107 -6.33 5.07 7.24
N ILE A 108 -5.11 5.09 7.76
CA ILE A 108 -3.93 5.66 7.12
C ILE A 108 -3.06 4.49 6.65
N ASP A 109 -2.87 4.37 5.35
CA ASP A 109 -2.03 3.32 4.77
C ASP A 109 -0.74 3.93 4.22
N LEU A 110 0.36 3.67 4.91
CA LEU A 110 1.65 4.30 4.61
C LEU A 110 2.23 3.84 3.27
N ILE A 111 1.96 2.60 2.83
CA ILE A 111 2.47 2.10 1.55
C ILE A 111 2.00 2.95 0.36
N ASN A 112 0.80 3.52 0.46
CA ASN A 112 0.23 4.38 -0.59
C ASN A 112 0.91 5.75 -0.68
N CYS A 113 1.77 6.06 0.28
CA CYS A 113 2.55 7.30 0.32
C CYS A 113 3.99 7.10 -0.15
N ILE A 114 4.44 5.87 -0.39
CA ILE A 114 5.81 5.52 -0.77
C ILE A 114 5.87 5.23 -2.28
N ILE A 115 6.73 5.96 -2.99
CA ILE A 115 6.93 5.83 -4.44
C ILE A 115 8.44 5.79 -4.72
N PRO A 116 8.97 4.74 -5.38
CA PRO A 116 8.27 3.48 -5.71
C PRO A 116 7.89 2.71 -4.43
N ARG A 117 6.90 1.83 -4.54
CA ARG A 117 6.50 0.99 -3.40
C ARG A 117 7.68 0.14 -2.91
N LYS A 118 7.84 0.08 -1.60
CA LYS A 118 8.84 -0.71 -0.90
C LYS A 118 8.15 -1.55 0.18
N SER A 119 8.79 -2.62 0.63
CA SER A 119 8.32 -3.33 1.81
C SER A 119 8.62 -2.55 3.10
N LEU A 120 7.95 -2.88 4.21
CA LEU A 120 8.23 -2.27 5.50
C LEU A 120 9.71 -2.50 5.89
N LYS A 121 10.21 -3.74 5.72
CA LYS A 121 11.60 -4.11 6.03
C LYS A 121 12.63 -3.37 5.17
N GLU A 122 12.32 -3.08 3.91
CA GLU A 122 13.19 -2.23 3.07
C GLU A 122 13.25 -0.77 3.60
N LEU A 123 12.13 -0.25 4.10
CA LEU A 123 12.09 1.09 4.70
C LEU A 123 12.82 1.14 6.02
N GLU A 124 12.65 0.13 6.88
CA GLU A 124 13.43 -0.03 8.11
C GLU A 124 14.93 0.01 7.82
N GLY A 125 15.40 -0.79 6.85
CA GLY A 125 16.79 -0.79 6.44
C GLY A 125 17.27 0.56 5.89
N ASN A 126 16.45 1.24 5.07
CA ASN A 126 16.78 2.57 4.53
C ASN A 126 16.84 3.66 5.61
N LEU A 127 16.04 3.53 6.66
CA LEU A 127 16.03 4.46 7.80
C LEU A 127 17.06 4.11 8.87
N GLY A 128 17.82 3.01 8.70
CA GLY A 128 18.78 2.53 9.68
C GLY A 128 18.14 1.98 10.96
N LEU A 129 16.88 1.54 10.86
CA LEU A 129 16.19 0.86 11.95
C LEU A 129 16.62 -0.60 12.01
N ASN A 130 16.47 -1.21 13.18
CA ASN A 130 16.68 -2.65 13.32
C ASN A 130 15.59 -3.40 12.57
N ILE A 131 15.99 -4.40 11.78
CA ILE A 131 15.05 -5.32 11.12
C ILE A 131 14.90 -6.52 12.04
N THR A 132 13.66 -6.84 12.39
CA THR A 132 13.32 -7.99 13.21
C THR A 132 12.45 -8.94 12.38
N GLU A 133 12.72 -10.24 12.48
CA GLU A 133 11.92 -11.31 11.90
C GLU A 133 11.53 -12.27 13.02
N SER A 134 10.33 -12.85 12.94
CA SER A 134 9.91 -13.88 13.87
C SER A 134 10.46 -15.26 13.46
N THR A 135 10.78 -16.09 14.42
CA THR A 135 11.12 -17.51 14.20
C THR A 135 9.91 -18.44 14.33
N VAL A 136 8.78 -17.91 14.80
CA VAL A 136 7.52 -18.67 14.92
C VAL A 136 6.99 -19.02 13.53
N ASP A 137 6.63 -20.26 13.33
CA ASP A 137 6.01 -20.71 12.09
C ASP A 137 4.56 -20.21 12.01
N PHE A 138 4.26 -19.34 11.05
CA PHE A 138 2.91 -18.83 10.81
C PHE A 138 1.88 -19.91 10.37
N ASN A 139 2.36 -21.11 10.04
CA ASN A 139 1.52 -22.27 9.73
C ASN A 139 1.37 -23.24 10.90
N ILE A 140 1.81 -22.85 12.11
CA ILE A 140 1.66 -23.66 13.32
C ILE A 140 0.19 -24.09 13.52
N GLN A 141 -0.01 -25.38 13.78
CA GLN A 141 -1.34 -26.01 13.93
C GLN A 141 -1.78 -26.14 15.40
N THR A 142 -1.03 -25.56 16.31
CA THR A 142 -1.32 -25.54 17.76
C THR A 142 -1.45 -24.10 18.23
N LYS A 143 -2.10 -23.92 19.37
CA LYS A 143 -2.05 -22.63 20.06
C LYS A 143 -0.62 -22.28 20.45
N TRP A 144 -0.33 -21.00 20.47
CA TRP A 144 0.98 -20.52 20.90
C TRP A 144 1.30 -20.95 22.32
N THR A 145 2.52 -21.39 22.51
CA THR A 145 3.14 -21.45 23.84
C THR A 145 3.34 -20.02 24.36
N LYS A 146 3.70 -19.92 25.64
CA LYS A 146 4.00 -18.60 26.21
C LYS A 146 5.19 -17.94 25.50
N GLU A 147 6.19 -18.73 25.18
CA GLU A 147 7.42 -18.28 24.51
C GLU A 147 7.12 -17.78 23.09
N GLU A 148 6.31 -18.51 22.34
CA GLU A 148 5.87 -18.10 20.99
C GLU A 148 5.00 -16.84 21.05
N TYR A 149 4.10 -16.74 22.02
CA TYR A 149 3.32 -15.52 22.23
C TYR A 149 4.20 -14.31 22.55
N ASP A 150 5.17 -14.48 23.46
CA ASP A 150 6.08 -13.38 23.84
C ASP A 150 6.93 -12.93 22.64
N GLU A 151 7.35 -13.88 21.77
CA GLU A 151 8.08 -13.60 20.52
C GLU A 151 7.19 -12.87 19.50
N MET A 152 5.97 -13.37 19.25
CA MET A 152 5.03 -12.74 18.32
C MET A 152 4.62 -11.34 18.79
N LEU A 153 4.43 -11.15 20.09
CA LEU A 153 4.16 -9.84 20.66
C LEU A 153 5.33 -8.88 20.45
N TYR A 154 6.56 -9.35 20.65
CA TYR A 154 7.74 -8.52 20.39
C TYR A 154 7.87 -8.16 18.92
N TYR A 155 7.64 -9.10 18.01
CA TYR A 155 7.71 -8.91 16.56
C TYR A 155 6.66 -7.91 16.09
N CYS A 156 5.37 -8.13 16.40
CA CYS A 156 4.27 -7.24 16.04
C CYS A 156 4.45 -5.82 16.65
N ASP A 157 4.90 -5.75 17.92
CA ASP A 157 5.18 -4.48 18.59
C ASP A 157 6.31 -3.69 17.90
N HIS A 158 7.32 -4.40 17.39
CA HIS A 158 8.42 -3.83 16.63
C HIS A 158 7.93 -3.26 15.28
N ASP A 159 7.11 -4.00 14.54
CA ASP A 159 6.57 -3.56 13.26
C ASP A 159 5.68 -2.32 13.42
N VAL A 160 4.86 -2.29 14.48
CA VAL A 160 4.09 -1.07 14.83
C VAL A 160 5.00 0.11 15.17
N GLU A 161 6.10 -0.12 15.91
CA GLU A 161 7.06 0.97 16.24
C GLU A 161 7.74 1.52 15.00
N ALA A 162 8.03 0.68 14.00
CA ALA A 162 8.63 1.09 12.74
C ALA A 162 7.72 2.01 11.88
N LEU A 163 6.40 1.99 12.11
CA LEU A 163 5.48 2.87 11.39
C LEU A 163 5.71 4.35 11.73
N PHE A 164 6.11 4.67 12.95
CA PHE A 164 6.18 6.06 13.42
C PHE A 164 7.25 6.90 12.74
N PRO A 165 8.51 6.46 12.61
CA PRO A 165 9.51 7.22 11.86
C PRO A 165 9.14 7.37 10.37
N ILE A 166 8.47 6.38 9.78
CA ILE A 166 7.95 6.48 8.41
C ILE A 166 6.84 7.55 8.34
N PHE A 167 5.92 7.55 9.29
CA PHE A 167 4.86 8.56 9.37
C PHE A 167 5.43 9.96 9.60
N ASP A 168 6.43 10.11 10.46
CA ASP A 168 7.12 11.38 10.71
C ASP A 168 7.79 11.91 9.44
N MET A 169 8.44 11.05 8.66
CA MET A 169 9.01 11.39 7.36
C MET A 169 7.94 11.89 6.38
N LEU A 170 6.74 11.34 6.45
CA LEU A 170 5.60 11.70 5.58
C LEU A 170 4.74 12.84 6.14
N MET A 171 5.08 13.40 7.30
CA MET A 171 4.25 14.39 8.02
C MET A 171 3.88 15.60 7.17
N THR A 172 4.78 16.10 6.35
CA THR A 172 4.51 17.23 5.45
C THR A 172 3.40 16.90 4.46
N ARG A 173 3.35 15.67 3.94
CA ARG A 173 2.30 15.20 3.03
C ARG A 173 0.93 15.16 3.73
N PHE A 174 0.87 14.64 4.96
CA PHE A 174 -0.37 14.61 5.74
C PHE A 174 -0.86 16.01 6.13
N LYS A 175 0.05 16.92 6.48
CA LYS A 175 -0.28 18.35 6.68
C LYS A 175 -0.84 18.99 5.42
N SER A 176 -0.28 18.68 4.24
CA SER A 176 -0.78 19.18 2.96
C SER A 176 -2.19 18.67 2.67
N LYS A 177 -2.46 17.38 2.89
CA LYS A 177 -3.82 16.81 2.77
C LYS A 177 -4.82 17.52 3.70
N TYR A 178 -4.42 17.74 4.95
CA TYR A 178 -5.24 18.47 5.92
C TYR A 178 -5.56 19.90 5.44
N ILE A 179 -4.57 20.64 4.93
CA ILE A 179 -4.78 22.00 4.40
C ILE A 179 -5.72 21.98 3.20
N ILE A 180 -5.53 21.05 2.25
CA ILE A 180 -6.39 20.89 1.07
C ILE A 180 -7.83 20.58 1.50
N ALA A 181 -8.02 19.65 2.44
CA ALA A 181 -9.33 19.31 2.97
C ALA A 181 -10.00 20.52 3.62
N LYS A 182 -9.26 21.30 4.40
CA LYS A 182 -9.77 22.53 5.04
C LYS A 182 -10.19 23.56 4.01
N LEU A 183 -9.40 23.79 2.96
CA LEU A 183 -9.71 24.72 1.88
C LEU A 183 -10.93 24.27 1.08
N GLY A 184 -11.01 22.97 0.76
CA GLY A 184 -12.13 22.36 0.03
C GLY A 184 -13.37 22.10 0.88
N LYS A 185 -13.35 22.37 2.20
CA LYS A 185 -14.40 21.98 3.15
C LYS A 185 -14.75 20.50 3.09
N ILE A 186 -13.72 19.67 2.86
CA ILE A 186 -13.82 18.21 2.80
C ILE A 186 -13.62 17.67 4.22
N ASP A 187 -14.35 16.63 4.57
CA ASP A 187 -14.11 15.92 5.84
C ASP A 187 -12.67 15.38 5.90
N TYR A 188 -12.01 15.58 7.04
CA TYR A 188 -10.59 15.23 7.17
C TYR A 188 -10.32 13.73 7.11
N GLU A 189 -11.19 12.92 7.70
CA GLU A 189 -11.04 11.47 7.67
C GLU A 189 -11.23 10.93 6.25
N TYR A 190 -12.21 11.48 5.53
CA TYR A 190 -12.38 11.17 4.12
C TYR A 190 -11.15 11.58 3.29
N ALA A 191 -10.62 12.79 3.52
CA ALA A 191 -9.42 13.26 2.82
C ALA A 191 -8.19 12.37 3.06
N LEU A 192 -8.02 11.81 4.27
CA LEU A 192 -6.93 10.87 4.58
C LEU A 192 -7.03 9.57 3.78
N SER A 193 -8.24 9.10 3.50
CA SER A 193 -8.48 7.87 2.73
C SER A 193 -8.23 8.04 1.22
N LEU A 194 -8.20 9.29 0.71
CA LEU A 194 -8.02 9.58 -0.70
C LEU A 194 -6.55 9.59 -1.12
N THR A 195 -6.29 9.21 -2.37
CA THR A 195 -5.00 9.54 -3.02
C THR A 195 -4.89 11.06 -3.22
N ASP A 196 -3.67 11.58 -3.39
CA ASP A 196 -3.47 13.03 -3.60
C ASP A 196 -4.22 13.55 -4.84
N ALA A 197 -4.26 12.73 -5.92
CA ALA A 197 -5.00 13.06 -7.14
C ALA A 197 -6.52 13.14 -6.88
N ASN A 198 -7.08 12.15 -6.19
CA ASN A 198 -8.51 12.12 -5.87
C ASN A 198 -8.90 13.25 -4.90
N LEU A 199 -8.05 13.55 -3.92
CA LEU A 199 -8.29 14.67 -3.01
C LEU A 199 -8.31 16.01 -3.77
N THR A 200 -7.37 16.22 -4.69
CA THR A 200 -7.33 17.42 -5.53
C THR A 200 -8.54 17.50 -6.43
N ALA A 201 -8.93 16.40 -7.08
CA ALA A 201 -10.12 16.33 -7.91
C ALA A 201 -11.39 16.66 -7.10
N THR A 202 -11.52 16.10 -5.90
CA THR A 202 -12.65 16.38 -5.01
C THR A 202 -12.69 17.86 -4.59
N MET A 203 -11.53 18.43 -4.23
CA MET A 203 -11.42 19.85 -3.86
C MET A 203 -11.85 20.79 -5.00
N LEU A 204 -11.51 20.43 -6.24
CA LEU A 204 -11.82 21.21 -7.42
C LEU A 204 -13.20 20.91 -8.00
N ASN A 205 -13.98 20.02 -7.41
CA ASN A 205 -15.23 19.50 -7.98
C ASN A 205 -15.04 19.02 -9.43
N ALA A 206 -13.92 18.34 -9.70
CA ALA A 206 -13.60 17.87 -11.02
C ALA A 206 -14.58 16.77 -11.44
N GLU A 207 -15.21 16.98 -12.57
CA GLU A 207 -16.07 15.97 -13.19
C GLU A 207 -15.21 15.04 -14.04
N ARG A 208 -15.41 13.74 -13.88
CA ARG A 208 -14.79 12.76 -14.74
C ARG A 208 -15.50 12.78 -16.08
N GLN A 209 -14.78 13.11 -17.15
CA GLN A 209 -15.35 12.96 -18.48
C GLN A 209 -15.63 11.47 -18.74
N GLU A 210 -16.87 11.16 -19.09
CA GLU A 210 -17.20 9.85 -19.62
C GLU A 210 -16.58 9.75 -21.03
N HIS A 211 -15.57 8.90 -21.16
CA HIS A 211 -15.05 8.53 -22.47
C HIS A 211 -15.99 7.46 -23.05
N ASN A 212 -16.98 7.92 -23.82
CA ASN A 212 -17.89 7.03 -24.54
C ASN A 212 -17.33 6.59 -25.91
N ASP A 213 -16.14 7.03 -26.27
CA ASP A 213 -15.50 6.62 -27.51
C ASP A 213 -15.03 5.16 -27.40
N PRO A 214 -15.33 4.32 -28.38
CA PRO A 214 -14.80 2.97 -28.41
C PRO A 214 -13.27 3.05 -28.42
N PHE A 215 -12.65 2.35 -27.47
CA PHE A 215 -11.20 2.29 -27.39
C PHE A 215 -10.62 1.74 -28.69
N LYS A 216 -9.64 2.46 -29.27
CA LYS A 216 -8.89 2.03 -30.45
C LYS A 216 -7.41 2.36 -30.29
N TYR A 217 -6.57 1.38 -30.53
CA TYR A 217 -5.17 1.64 -30.80
C TYR A 217 -5.04 2.17 -32.23
N ILE A 218 -4.56 3.39 -32.38
CA ILE A 218 -4.31 4.01 -33.68
C ILE A 218 -2.95 4.73 -33.66
N TYR A 219 -2.29 4.78 -34.81
CA TYR A 219 -1.14 5.64 -34.94
C TYR A 219 -1.60 7.10 -35.04
N PRO A 220 -0.99 8.02 -34.26
CA PRO A 220 -1.19 9.44 -34.50
C PRO A 220 -0.80 9.81 -35.94
N GLU A 221 -1.53 10.74 -36.57
CA GLU A 221 -1.27 11.18 -37.96
C GLU A 221 0.15 11.73 -38.15
N GLN A 222 0.73 12.32 -37.10
CA GLN A 222 2.05 12.95 -37.16
C GLN A 222 3.21 11.95 -37.06
N ILE A 223 2.93 10.68 -36.81
CA ILE A 223 3.98 9.66 -36.60
C ILE A 223 4.67 9.34 -37.94
N GLN A 224 5.99 9.43 -37.92
CA GLN A 224 6.86 9.06 -39.08
C GLN A 224 7.31 7.60 -38.86
N LYS A 225 6.49 6.67 -39.36
CA LYS A 225 6.71 5.23 -39.17
C LYS A 225 8.07 4.73 -39.61
N GLU A 226 8.61 5.37 -40.70
CA GLU A 226 9.93 5.06 -41.25
C GLU A 226 11.09 5.36 -40.28
N LYS A 227 10.84 6.15 -39.24
CA LYS A 227 11.83 6.49 -38.19
C LYS A 227 11.73 5.60 -36.97
N ILE A 228 10.73 4.75 -36.89
CA ILE A 228 10.51 3.88 -35.76
C ILE A 228 11.24 2.54 -35.98
N PRO A 229 12.00 2.04 -35.01
CA PRO A 229 12.62 0.72 -35.09
C PRO A 229 11.58 -0.38 -35.38
N LYS A 230 11.93 -1.31 -36.27
CA LYS A 230 11.00 -2.37 -36.71
C LYS A 230 10.35 -3.12 -35.52
N LYS A 231 11.12 -3.50 -34.51
CA LYS A 231 10.57 -4.17 -33.32
C LYS A 231 9.47 -3.40 -32.60
N ALA A 232 9.57 -2.08 -32.58
CA ALA A 232 8.54 -1.22 -32.01
C ALA A 232 7.32 -1.11 -32.91
N LEU A 233 7.52 -1.04 -34.23
CA LEU A 233 6.42 -1.07 -35.18
C LEU A 233 5.66 -2.39 -35.11
N ASP A 234 6.35 -3.51 -35.12
CA ASP A 234 5.73 -4.85 -35.06
C ASP A 234 4.88 -4.98 -33.76
N TYR A 235 5.34 -4.43 -32.63
CA TYR A 235 4.61 -4.39 -31.37
C TYR A 235 3.34 -3.54 -31.46
N PHE A 236 3.42 -2.35 -32.03
CA PHE A 236 2.25 -1.46 -32.17
C PHE A 236 1.28 -1.96 -33.23
N ASP A 237 1.76 -2.53 -34.31
CA ASP A 237 0.89 -3.12 -35.35
C ASP A 237 0.09 -4.30 -34.78
N ASP A 238 0.70 -5.14 -33.94
CA ASP A 238 0.04 -6.23 -33.25
C ASP A 238 -1.03 -5.75 -32.27
N LEU A 239 -0.74 -4.70 -31.48
CA LEU A 239 -1.73 -4.07 -30.59
C LEU A 239 -2.90 -3.47 -31.36
N ILE A 240 -2.65 -2.88 -32.53
CA ILE A 240 -3.68 -2.27 -33.38
C ILE A 240 -4.54 -3.36 -34.01
N GLU A 241 -3.94 -4.46 -34.45
CA GLU A 241 -4.67 -5.60 -35.05
C GLU A 241 -5.64 -6.23 -34.05
N HIS A 242 -5.19 -6.50 -32.82
CA HIS A 242 -6.03 -7.10 -31.78
C HIS A 242 -7.05 -6.12 -31.19
N ASN A 243 -6.67 -4.85 -31.05
CA ASN A 243 -7.49 -3.75 -30.55
C ASN A 243 -8.28 -4.08 -29.27
N ASP A 244 -7.66 -4.80 -28.35
CA ASP A 244 -8.24 -5.22 -27.06
C ASP A 244 -7.35 -4.74 -25.90
N LEU A 245 -7.94 -4.03 -24.91
CA LEU A 245 -7.27 -3.53 -23.72
C LEU A 245 -6.70 -4.65 -22.83
N ASN A 246 -7.30 -5.84 -22.88
CA ASN A 246 -6.86 -6.99 -22.10
C ASN A 246 -5.80 -7.81 -22.82
N TYR A 247 -5.56 -7.53 -24.11
CA TYR A 247 -4.53 -8.20 -24.88
C TYR A 247 -3.14 -7.81 -24.34
N LYS A 248 -2.39 -8.82 -23.92
CA LYS A 248 -1.05 -8.64 -23.35
C LYS A 248 -0.01 -9.21 -24.29
N ILE A 249 0.87 -8.38 -24.74
CA ILE A 249 2.07 -8.75 -25.49
C ILE A 249 3.30 -8.22 -24.73
N GLU A 250 4.40 -8.96 -24.79
CA GLU A 250 5.65 -8.54 -24.17
C GLU A 250 6.19 -7.25 -24.85
N ALA A 251 6.41 -6.22 -24.05
CA ALA A 251 6.91 -4.95 -24.53
C ALA A 251 8.35 -5.10 -25.07
N PRO A 252 8.64 -4.65 -26.30
CA PRO A 252 9.96 -4.85 -26.90
C PRO A 252 11.02 -4.02 -26.19
N CYS A 253 12.16 -4.65 -25.96
CA CYS A 253 13.37 -3.98 -25.51
C CYS A 253 14.23 -3.63 -26.74
N LEU A 254 14.54 -2.33 -26.89
CA LEU A 254 15.45 -1.82 -27.90
C LEU A 254 16.83 -1.59 -27.28
N ASP A 255 17.83 -2.26 -27.82
CA ASP A 255 19.23 -2.09 -27.41
C ASP A 255 19.82 -0.89 -28.16
N MET A 256 20.13 0.16 -27.43
CA MET A 256 20.76 1.40 -27.93
C MET A 256 22.23 1.51 -27.49
N LYS A 257 22.94 0.39 -27.43
CA LYS A 257 24.33 0.22 -26.98
C LYS A 257 24.54 0.37 -25.48
N THR A 258 24.37 1.57 -24.94
CA THR A 258 24.58 1.87 -23.51
C THR A 258 23.29 1.94 -22.72
N ILE A 259 22.19 2.21 -23.39
CA ILE A 259 20.86 2.35 -22.78
C ILE A 259 19.90 1.42 -23.52
N ASN A 260 19.11 0.67 -22.76
CA ASN A 260 18.00 -0.09 -23.31
C ASN A 260 16.71 0.71 -23.16
N PHE A 261 15.83 0.65 -24.16
CA PHE A 261 14.50 1.23 -24.11
C PHE A 261 13.45 0.12 -24.12
N GLN A 262 12.60 0.11 -23.10
CA GLN A 262 11.38 -0.68 -23.10
C GLN A 262 10.23 0.20 -23.59
N ILE A 263 9.55 -0.25 -24.62
CA ILE A 263 8.45 0.49 -25.24
C ILE A 263 7.14 -0.13 -24.78
N GLY A 264 6.24 0.68 -24.25
CA GLY A 264 4.89 0.29 -23.86
C GLY A 264 3.86 1.30 -24.37
N ILE A 265 2.58 1.03 -24.09
CA ILE A 265 1.46 1.88 -24.54
C ILE A 265 1.56 3.31 -24.01
N GLY A 266 2.13 3.51 -22.83
CA GLY A 266 2.30 4.81 -22.20
C GLY A 266 3.54 5.58 -22.64
N GLY A 267 4.43 4.99 -23.43
CA GLY A 267 5.68 5.62 -23.90
C GLY A 267 6.90 4.71 -23.85
N GLY A 268 8.06 5.28 -24.16
CA GLY A 268 9.35 4.58 -24.08
C GLY A 268 10.07 4.92 -22.76
N HIS A 269 10.53 3.92 -22.05
CA HIS A 269 11.30 4.07 -20.81
C HIS A 269 12.72 3.58 -21.03
N GLY A 270 13.70 4.48 -20.83
CA GLY A 270 15.11 4.11 -20.83
C GLY A 270 15.50 3.45 -19.51
N PHE A 271 16.29 2.40 -19.57
CA PHE A 271 16.90 1.78 -18.39
C PHE A 271 18.30 1.27 -18.69
N ILE A 272 19.14 1.22 -17.64
CA ILE A 272 20.48 0.66 -17.71
C ILE A 272 20.40 -0.71 -17.06
N LYS A 273 20.96 -1.75 -17.73
CA LYS A 273 21.09 -3.08 -17.10
C LYS A 273 21.94 -2.97 -15.83
N ASN A 274 21.57 -3.71 -14.78
CA ASN A 274 22.37 -3.78 -13.57
C ASN A 274 23.83 -4.12 -13.92
N GLY A 275 24.75 -3.24 -13.55
CA GLY A 275 26.16 -3.38 -13.82
C GLY A 275 26.95 -2.18 -13.33
N VAL A 276 28.27 -2.30 -13.37
CA VAL A 276 29.18 -1.19 -13.09
C VAL A 276 29.60 -0.56 -14.42
N TYR A 277 29.30 0.70 -14.59
CA TYR A 277 29.65 1.47 -15.77
C TYR A 277 30.74 2.48 -15.39
N SER A 278 31.90 2.42 -16.08
CA SER A 278 32.98 3.40 -15.93
C SER A 278 33.15 4.18 -17.24
N TYR A 279 33.37 5.48 -17.11
CA TYR A 279 33.69 6.36 -18.23
C TYR A 279 35.07 6.97 -18.02
N ASP A 280 35.90 6.93 -19.06
CA ASP A 280 37.29 7.43 -19.02
C ASP A 280 37.42 8.94 -18.82
N ARG A 281 36.29 9.70 -18.84
CA ARG A 281 36.28 11.16 -18.76
C ARG A 281 35.56 11.76 -17.55
N GLY A 282 35.18 10.96 -16.59
CA GLY A 282 34.57 11.46 -15.34
C GLY A 282 33.19 12.11 -15.47
N ASP A 283 32.51 11.97 -16.60
CA ASP A 283 31.19 12.50 -16.79
C ASP A 283 30.15 11.57 -16.09
N MET A 284 29.37 12.13 -15.18
CA MET A 284 28.26 11.41 -14.55
C MET A 284 27.03 11.55 -15.41
N ILE A 285 26.49 10.43 -15.90
CA ILE A 285 25.12 10.38 -16.44
C ILE A 285 24.18 10.16 -15.26
N ARG A 286 23.36 11.17 -14.94
CA ARG A 286 22.20 11.01 -14.05
C ARG A 286 21.02 10.58 -14.92
N CYS A 287 20.47 9.38 -14.63
CA CYS A 287 19.13 9.03 -15.06
C CYS A 287 18.18 9.40 -13.91
N GLU A 288 17.33 10.40 -14.13
CA GLU A 288 16.19 10.72 -13.27
C GLU A 288 14.96 9.93 -13.70
#